data_dacffd617330fded2635d00187fbc00d
#
_entry.id   dacffd617330fded2635d00187fbc00d
#
_cell.length_a   1.000
_cell.length_b   1.000
_cell.length_c   1.000
_cell.angle_alpha   90.00
_cell.angle_beta   90.00
_cell.angle_gamma   90.00
#
_symmetry.space_group_name_H-M   'P 1'
#
loop_
_entity.id
_entity.type
_entity.pdbx_description
1 polymer ?
#
loop_
_entity_poly.entity_id
_entity_poly.type
_entity_poly.pdbx_seq_one_letter_code
_entity_poly.pdbx_strand_id
1 'polypeptide(L)'
;FINIRKSIVRIYEILRVVIVSGIAELRHLFTRYRRGPRQNVWDIDIVYLWSDPSDPGWAAKREEVLRSEQRDDFCCIELQTVAPKMTLDELLYSLRSVDTYLSGVRYVHIVVDGQVPDWLEVDHPKIRLIQAEDIITNKDHYPNYNTQAIESYFFNIPDLSDRFIYFNDDFFLRSSMGVNDFFTSDGLLRVRLGRALSPKGEPSSEEEGDYAGHRNANKLLDQRFMKRARLTVMHRPYAHNKELLKSAERIFPEAFEETRSSRFRSTKMLAIHSFLIPYAASYQKVADLVPPRLLEKDMFRWGSSS
;
A
#
# COMPACT_ATOMS: atom_id res chain seq x y z
N PHE A 1 -14.78 -29.85 22.98
CA PHE A 1 -13.84 -30.48 22.04
C PHE A 1 -13.52 -29.60 20.83
N ILE A 2 -14.47 -28.83 20.30
CA ILE A 2 -14.28 -27.98 19.10
C ILE A 2 -13.36 -26.79 19.38
N ASN A 3 -13.39 -26.20 20.56
CA ASN A 3 -12.54 -25.05 20.93
C ASN A 3 -11.05 -25.42 21.12
N ILE A 4 -10.77 -26.60 21.63
CA ILE A 4 -9.39 -27.07 21.87
C ILE A 4 -8.68 -27.32 20.55
N ARG A 5 -9.35 -27.89 19.55
CA ARG A 5 -8.78 -28.10 18.20
C ARG A 5 -8.45 -26.79 17.51
N LYS A 6 -9.33 -25.78 17.61
CA LYS A 6 -9.06 -24.44 17.03
C LYS A 6 -7.90 -23.75 17.73
N SER A 7 -7.77 -23.91 19.05
CA SER A 7 -6.65 -23.33 19.81
C SER A 7 -5.31 -24.01 19.48
N ILE A 8 -5.29 -25.32 19.32
CA ILE A 8 -4.08 -26.08 18.94
C ILE A 8 -3.62 -25.71 17.54
N VAL A 9 -4.53 -25.61 16.57
CA VAL A 9 -4.20 -25.15 15.20
C VAL A 9 -3.64 -23.73 15.23
N ARG A 10 -4.21 -22.83 16.03
CA ARG A 10 -3.75 -21.46 16.17
C ARG A 10 -2.35 -21.37 16.81
N ILE A 11 -2.07 -22.18 17.82
CA ILE A 11 -0.74 -22.29 18.46
C ILE A 11 0.29 -22.86 17.46
N TYR A 12 -0.09 -23.88 16.71
CA TYR A 12 0.79 -24.48 15.71
C TYR A 12 1.15 -23.49 14.57
N GLU A 13 0.19 -22.70 14.10
CA GLU A 13 0.43 -21.66 13.11
C GLU A 13 1.31 -20.53 13.66
N ILE A 14 1.11 -20.13 14.92
CA ILE A 14 1.97 -19.13 15.58
C ILE A 14 3.40 -19.67 15.74
N LEU A 15 3.57 -20.90 16.20
CA LEU A 15 4.88 -21.54 16.35
C LEU A 15 5.58 -21.71 15.00
N ARG A 16 4.86 -22.07 13.95
CA ARG A 16 5.39 -22.17 12.59
C ARG A 16 5.86 -20.81 12.07
N VAL A 17 5.10 -19.74 12.33
CA VAL A 17 5.49 -18.36 11.98
C VAL A 17 6.75 -17.96 12.75
N VAL A 18 6.84 -18.25 14.05
CA VAL A 18 8.01 -17.95 14.89
C VAL A 18 9.25 -18.70 14.43
N ILE A 19 9.13 -19.98 14.09
CA ILE A 19 10.25 -20.81 13.59
C ILE A 19 10.71 -20.32 12.21
N VAL A 20 9.79 -20.09 11.27
CA VAL A 20 10.12 -19.57 9.94
C VAL A 20 10.73 -18.17 10.04
N SER A 21 10.24 -17.33 10.97
CA SER A 21 10.79 -16.01 11.27
C SER A 21 12.22 -16.08 11.82
N GLY A 22 12.49 -16.98 12.76
CA GLY A 22 13.82 -17.19 13.32
C GLY A 22 14.84 -17.65 12.27
N ILE A 23 14.44 -18.55 11.37
CA ILE A 23 15.30 -19.03 10.26
C ILE A 23 15.55 -17.91 9.24
N ALA A 24 14.54 -17.07 8.96
CA ALA A 24 14.66 -15.94 8.06
C ALA A 24 15.58 -14.84 8.65
N GLU A 25 15.49 -14.58 9.96
CA GLU A 25 16.40 -13.66 10.65
C GLU A 25 17.86 -14.12 10.62
N LEU A 26 18.10 -15.41 10.86
CA LEU A 26 19.45 -16.00 10.75
C LEU A 26 19.97 -15.89 9.32
N ARG A 27 19.17 -16.21 8.31
CA ARG A 27 19.54 -16.03 6.90
C ARG A 27 19.84 -14.56 6.57
N HIS A 28 19.05 -13.62 7.09
CA HIS A 28 19.22 -12.19 6.85
C HIS A 28 20.51 -11.66 7.52
N LEU A 29 20.83 -12.10 8.74
CA LEU A 29 22.10 -11.80 9.41
C LEU A 29 23.30 -12.33 8.61
N PHE A 30 23.23 -13.58 8.12
CA PHE A 30 24.30 -14.18 7.32
C PHE A 30 24.48 -13.49 5.95
N THR A 31 23.40 -13.07 5.29
CA THR A 31 23.48 -12.36 3.99
C THR A 31 23.98 -10.94 4.14
N ARG A 32 23.63 -10.24 5.23
CA ARG A 32 24.12 -8.89 5.53
C ARG A 32 25.62 -8.86 5.83
N TYR A 33 26.15 -9.90 6.44
CA TYR A 33 27.58 -10.01 6.77
C TYR A 33 28.48 -10.35 5.56
N ARG A 34 27.92 -10.98 4.52
CA ARG A 34 28.70 -11.47 3.35
C ARG A 34 28.78 -10.50 2.18
N ARG A 35 28.01 -9.41 2.15
CA ARG A 35 27.96 -8.52 0.97
C ARG A 35 28.16 -7.07 1.42
N GLY A 36 29.33 -6.51 1.08
CA GLY A 36 29.56 -5.07 1.15
C GLY A 36 28.53 -4.30 0.32
N PRO A 37 28.44 -2.96 0.46
CA PRO A 37 27.46 -2.15 -0.23
C PRO A 37 27.71 -2.27 -1.75
N ARG A 38 26.86 -3.05 -2.44
CA ARG A 38 26.75 -2.98 -3.90
C ARG A 38 25.92 -1.73 -4.20
N GLN A 39 26.43 -0.85 -5.04
CA GLN A 39 25.66 0.24 -5.61
C GLN A 39 24.44 -0.38 -6.33
N ASN A 40 23.24 0.10 -6.02
CA ASN A 40 22.06 -0.27 -6.77
C ASN A 40 22.22 0.23 -8.21
N VAL A 41 21.98 -0.68 -9.14
CA VAL A 41 22.08 -0.40 -10.60
C VAL A 41 20.73 0.05 -11.14
N TRP A 42 19.69 0.16 -10.29
CA TRP A 42 18.33 0.45 -10.72
C TRP A 42 17.90 1.86 -10.34
N ASP A 43 17.19 2.49 -11.24
CA ASP A 43 16.42 3.69 -10.92
C ASP A 43 15.28 3.33 -10.00
N ILE A 44 15.09 4.13 -8.96
CA ILE A 44 14.00 3.98 -7.99
C ILE A 44 13.27 5.31 -7.89
N ASP A 45 11.97 5.26 -8.09
CA ASP A 45 11.09 6.40 -7.91
C ASP A 45 10.26 6.25 -6.64
N ILE A 46 9.68 7.35 -6.19
CA ILE A 46 8.65 7.38 -5.17
C ILE A 46 7.33 7.75 -5.82
N VAL A 47 6.24 7.16 -5.34
CA VAL A 47 4.87 7.55 -5.71
C VAL A 47 4.14 7.96 -4.44
N TYR A 48 3.49 9.13 -4.48
CA TYR A 48 2.48 9.58 -3.54
C TYR A 48 1.12 9.65 -4.23
N LEU A 49 0.07 9.38 -3.48
CA LEU A 49 -1.30 9.76 -3.84
C LEU A 49 -1.76 10.79 -2.81
N TRP A 50 -2.19 11.97 -3.29
CA TRP A 50 -2.56 13.06 -2.40
C TRP A 50 -3.83 13.76 -2.87
N SER A 51 -4.67 14.14 -1.91
CA SER A 51 -5.81 15.02 -2.09
C SER A 51 -6.02 15.86 -0.84
N ASP A 52 -6.57 17.07 -1.01
CA ASP A 52 -7.00 17.91 0.09
C ASP A 52 -8.52 17.86 0.22
N PRO A 53 -9.04 17.11 1.20
CA PRO A 53 -10.49 17.05 1.43
C PRO A 53 -11.08 18.35 2.00
N SER A 54 -10.25 19.30 2.40
CA SER A 54 -10.69 20.63 2.85
C SER A 54 -10.94 21.61 1.70
N ASP A 55 -10.48 21.28 0.48
CA ASP A 55 -10.79 22.07 -0.72
C ASP A 55 -12.29 22.03 -1.03
N PRO A 56 -12.98 23.19 -1.03
CA PRO A 56 -14.44 23.21 -1.22
C PRO A 56 -14.88 22.69 -2.62
N GLY A 57 -14.06 22.92 -3.65
CA GLY A 57 -14.36 22.49 -5.01
C GLY A 57 -14.28 20.96 -5.15
N TRP A 58 -13.23 20.38 -4.59
CA TRP A 58 -13.06 18.93 -4.55
C TRP A 58 -14.15 18.25 -3.71
N ALA A 59 -14.43 18.80 -2.51
CA ALA A 59 -15.47 18.29 -1.62
C ALA A 59 -16.86 18.32 -2.27
N ALA A 60 -17.20 19.39 -2.99
CA ALA A 60 -18.47 19.52 -3.71
C ALA A 60 -18.62 18.47 -4.82
N LYS A 61 -17.56 18.26 -5.62
CA LYS A 61 -17.54 17.22 -6.67
C LYS A 61 -17.72 15.83 -6.08
N ARG A 62 -16.97 15.52 -4.99
CA ARG A 62 -17.09 14.24 -4.30
C ARG A 62 -18.52 13.99 -3.80
N GLU A 63 -19.13 14.98 -3.21
CA GLU A 63 -20.50 14.89 -2.70
C GLU A 63 -21.53 14.69 -3.82
N GLU A 64 -21.35 15.36 -4.96
CA GLU A 64 -22.21 15.19 -6.14
C GLU A 64 -22.14 13.76 -6.67
N VAL A 65 -20.91 13.21 -6.81
CA VAL A 65 -20.72 11.83 -7.24
C VAL A 65 -21.30 10.85 -6.23
N LEU A 66 -21.08 11.05 -4.93
CA LEU A 66 -21.62 10.18 -3.88
C LEU A 66 -23.14 10.11 -3.91
N ARG A 67 -23.83 11.25 -4.14
CA ARG A 67 -25.29 11.29 -4.28
C ARG A 67 -25.80 10.59 -5.53
N SER A 68 -25.02 10.59 -6.62
CA SER A 68 -25.39 9.93 -7.86
C SER A 68 -25.21 8.41 -7.80
N GLU A 69 -24.33 7.92 -6.91
CA GLU A 69 -24.04 6.51 -6.73
C GLU A 69 -25.04 5.89 -5.75
N GLN A 70 -26.00 5.13 -6.26
CA GLN A 70 -26.97 4.38 -5.43
C GLN A 70 -26.45 2.97 -5.16
N ARG A 71 -25.58 2.81 -4.14
CA ARG A 71 -24.98 1.52 -3.78
C ARG A 71 -25.10 1.23 -2.29
N ASP A 72 -25.43 -0.02 -1.97
CA ASP A 72 -25.60 -0.52 -0.59
C ASP A 72 -24.30 -1.12 -0.02
N ASP A 73 -23.24 -1.22 -0.82
CA ASP A 73 -21.99 -1.88 -0.47
C ASP A 73 -20.85 -0.93 -0.06
N PHE A 74 -21.15 0.37 0.09
CA PHE A 74 -20.16 1.33 0.60
C PHE A 74 -19.81 1.06 2.06
N CYS A 75 -18.53 1.23 2.42
CA CYS A 75 -18.11 1.17 3.80
C CYS A 75 -18.66 2.39 4.57
N CYS A 76 -19.03 2.18 5.83
CA CYS A 76 -19.70 3.21 6.65
C CYS A 76 -18.94 4.55 6.74
N ILE A 77 -17.61 4.51 6.68
CA ILE A 77 -16.77 5.71 6.73
C ILE A 77 -16.96 6.63 5.52
N GLU A 78 -17.33 6.08 4.36
CA GLU A 78 -17.54 6.87 3.14
C GLU A 78 -18.85 7.65 3.15
N LEU A 79 -19.81 7.20 3.93
CA LEU A 79 -21.11 7.87 4.10
C LEU A 79 -21.04 9.03 5.10
N GLN A 80 -19.96 9.14 5.87
CA GLN A 80 -19.77 10.25 6.79
C GLN A 80 -19.34 11.49 6.01
N THR A 81 -19.99 12.61 6.29
CA THR A 81 -19.56 13.91 5.80
C THR A 81 -18.09 14.09 6.21
N VAL A 82 -17.23 14.34 5.24
CA VAL A 82 -15.82 14.65 5.53
C VAL A 82 -15.81 15.94 6.36
N ALA A 83 -15.70 15.80 7.68
CA ALA A 83 -15.46 16.96 8.52
C ALA A 83 -14.16 17.62 8.02
N PRO A 84 -14.10 18.96 7.95
CA PRO A 84 -12.86 19.64 7.58
C PRO A 84 -11.78 19.20 8.57
N LYS A 85 -10.96 18.23 8.13
CA LYS A 85 -9.73 17.88 8.82
C LYS A 85 -8.88 19.14 8.76
N MET A 86 -8.41 19.62 9.90
CA MET A 86 -7.26 20.50 9.89
C MET A 86 -6.16 19.74 9.15
N THR A 87 -5.92 20.09 7.90
CA THR A 87 -4.83 19.55 7.11
C THR A 87 -3.54 20.06 7.77
N LEU A 88 -2.96 19.22 8.60
CA LEU A 88 -1.54 19.32 8.84
C LEU A 88 -0.92 19.01 7.47
N ASP A 89 0.03 19.81 7.01
CA ASP A 89 0.73 19.60 5.73
C ASP A 89 1.54 18.28 5.75
N GLU A 90 0.83 17.16 5.91
CA GLU A 90 1.43 15.82 6.07
C GLU A 90 2.36 15.50 4.91
N LEU A 91 1.90 15.75 3.68
CA LEU A 91 2.72 15.56 2.49
C LEU A 91 4.01 16.39 2.53
N LEU A 92 3.95 17.66 2.99
CA LEU A 92 5.11 18.54 3.11
C LEU A 92 6.18 17.92 4.03
N TYR A 93 5.74 17.47 5.20
CA TYR A 93 6.67 16.86 6.17
C TYR A 93 7.17 15.50 5.69
N SER A 94 6.33 14.72 5.01
CA SER A 94 6.73 13.46 4.39
C SER A 94 7.82 13.69 3.35
N LEU A 95 7.62 14.61 2.39
CA LEU A 95 8.60 14.96 1.37
C LEU A 95 9.92 15.46 1.97
N ARG A 96 9.88 16.32 3.01
CA ARG A 96 11.08 16.76 3.73
C ARG A 96 11.81 15.60 4.39
N SER A 97 11.08 14.63 4.95
CA SER A 97 11.68 13.45 5.54
C SER A 97 12.35 12.56 4.50
N VAL A 98 11.74 12.43 3.32
CA VAL A 98 12.32 11.71 2.18
C VAL A 98 13.59 12.39 1.70
N ASP A 99 13.57 13.70 1.47
CA ASP A 99 14.75 14.46 1.04
C ASP A 99 15.91 14.34 2.05
N THR A 100 15.59 14.37 3.34
CA THR A 100 16.59 14.30 4.41
C THR A 100 17.17 12.90 4.62
N TYR A 101 16.32 11.86 4.53
CA TYR A 101 16.67 10.54 5.05
C TYR A 101 16.70 9.43 4.00
N LEU A 102 16.18 9.63 2.77
CA LEU A 102 16.17 8.59 1.75
C LEU A 102 17.10 8.91 0.58
N SER A 103 18.17 8.16 0.46
CA SER A 103 19.12 8.30 -0.65
C SER A 103 18.79 7.38 -1.82
N GLY A 104 19.19 7.80 -3.05
CA GLY A 104 19.11 6.97 -4.26
C GLY A 104 17.76 7.02 -4.97
N VAL A 105 16.93 8.04 -4.70
CA VAL A 105 15.67 8.31 -5.40
C VAL A 105 15.93 9.14 -6.66
N ARG A 106 15.37 8.70 -7.80
CA ARG A 106 15.42 9.41 -9.08
C ARG A 106 14.35 10.51 -9.12
N TYR A 107 13.08 10.13 -9.09
CA TYR A 107 11.93 11.03 -9.13
C TYR A 107 10.92 10.74 -8.02
N VAL A 108 10.14 11.77 -7.70
CA VAL A 108 8.97 11.69 -6.81
C VAL A 108 7.74 12.05 -7.64
N HIS A 109 6.91 11.07 -7.91
CA HIS A 109 5.64 11.24 -8.60
C HIS A 109 4.54 11.49 -7.56
N ILE A 110 3.81 12.60 -7.72
CA ILE A 110 2.68 12.95 -6.84
C ILE A 110 1.42 12.87 -7.69
N VAL A 111 0.60 11.85 -7.43
CA VAL A 111 -0.70 11.68 -8.09
C VAL A 111 -1.72 12.53 -7.37
N VAL A 112 -2.40 13.40 -8.11
CA VAL A 112 -3.39 14.36 -7.61
C VAL A 112 -4.66 14.33 -8.47
N ASP A 113 -5.74 14.91 -7.94
CA ASP A 113 -7.02 15.07 -8.67
C ASP A 113 -7.36 16.56 -8.83
N GLY A 114 -6.65 17.24 -9.74
CA GLY A 114 -6.85 18.66 -10.04
C GLY A 114 -6.34 19.64 -9.00
N GLN A 115 -5.88 19.15 -7.86
CA GLN A 115 -5.38 19.96 -6.73
C GLN A 115 -3.84 20.02 -6.77
N VAL A 116 -3.27 21.14 -6.35
CA VAL A 116 -1.82 21.29 -6.18
C VAL A 116 -1.59 22.02 -4.87
N PRO A 117 -0.76 21.51 -3.95
CA PRO A 117 -0.43 22.23 -2.74
C PRO A 117 0.27 23.55 -3.06
N ASP A 118 -0.16 24.67 -2.48
CA ASP A 118 0.38 26.02 -2.74
C ASP A 118 1.89 26.14 -2.46
N TRP A 119 2.40 25.34 -1.53
CA TRP A 119 3.82 25.29 -1.15
C TRP A 119 4.66 24.37 -2.04
N LEU A 120 4.08 23.60 -2.97
CA LEU A 120 4.81 22.64 -3.79
C LEU A 120 5.53 23.32 -4.96
N GLU A 121 6.84 23.22 -5.00
CA GLU A 121 7.65 23.64 -6.14
C GLU A 121 7.50 22.63 -7.30
N VAL A 122 6.49 22.86 -8.14
CA VAL A 122 6.13 21.92 -9.23
C VAL A 122 7.21 21.82 -10.31
N ASP A 123 8.03 22.83 -10.47
CA ASP A 123 9.15 22.88 -11.44
C ASP A 123 10.44 22.25 -10.90
N HIS A 124 10.42 21.75 -9.67
CA HIS A 124 11.57 21.06 -9.10
C HIS A 124 11.97 19.85 -9.95
N PRO A 125 13.27 19.68 -10.32
CA PRO A 125 13.70 18.67 -11.30
C PRO A 125 13.41 17.22 -10.92
N LYS A 126 13.20 16.94 -9.63
CA LYS A 126 12.82 15.62 -9.14
C LYS A 126 11.31 15.39 -8.96
N ILE A 127 10.49 16.44 -9.00
CA ILE A 127 9.04 16.33 -8.83
C ILE A 127 8.37 16.05 -10.16
N ARG A 128 7.41 15.17 -10.15
CA ARG A 128 6.50 14.87 -11.27
C ARG A 128 5.07 14.89 -10.76
N LEU A 129 4.34 15.93 -11.14
CA LEU A 129 2.91 16.03 -10.80
C LEU A 129 2.12 15.24 -11.86
N ILE A 130 1.28 14.30 -11.41
CA ILE A 130 0.52 13.39 -12.26
C ILE A 130 -0.96 13.57 -11.95
N GLN A 131 -1.78 13.83 -12.97
CA GLN A 131 -3.23 13.83 -12.78
C GLN A 131 -3.77 12.41 -12.71
N ALA A 132 -4.65 12.12 -11.76
CA ALA A 132 -5.27 10.81 -11.62
C ALA A 132 -6.04 10.43 -12.90
N GLU A 133 -6.66 11.41 -13.56
CA GLU A 133 -7.35 11.22 -14.83
C GLU A 133 -6.43 10.69 -15.94
N ASP A 134 -5.16 11.05 -15.96
CA ASP A 134 -4.21 10.65 -17.01
C ASP A 134 -3.82 9.17 -16.88
N ILE A 135 -3.79 8.64 -15.67
CA ILE A 135 -3.42 7.24 -15.41
C ILE A 135 -4.60 6.29 -15.39
N ILE A 136 -5.83 6.78 -15.12
CA ILE A 136 -7.06 6.00 -15.17
C ILE A 136 -7.49 5.83 -16.63
N THR A 137 -7.17 4.65 -17.18
CA THR A 137 -7.39 4.36 -18.60
C THR A 137 -8.85 4.15 -18.97
N ASN A 138 -9.66 3.58 -18.09
CA ASN A 138 -11.10 3.49 -18.27
C ASN A 138 -11.77 4.74 -17.70
N LYS A 139 -12.28 5.61 -18.57
CA LYS A 139 -12.88 6.89 -18.17
C LYS A 139 -14.18 6.74 -17.37
N ASP A 140 -14.84 5.59 -17.43
CA ASP A 140 -16.01 5.29 -16.60
C ASP A 140 -15.64 5.13 -15.12
N HIS A 141 -14.35 4.88 -14.81
CA HIS A 141 -13.81 4.81 -13.45
C HIS A 141 -13.41 6.18 -12.88
N TYR A 142 -13.53 7.25 -13.64
CA TYR A 142 -13.21 8.62 -13.21
C TYR A 142 -14.46 9.51 -13.14
N PRO A 143 -14.60 10.44 -12.18
CA PRO A 143 -13.70 10.67 -11.06
C PRO A 143 -13.76 9.52 -10.04
N ASN A 144 -12.68 9.34 -9.26
CA ASN A 144 -12.57 8.25 -8.30
C ASN A 144 -12.01 8.76 -6.95
N TYR A 145 -12.69 8.42 -5.87
CA TYR A 145 -12.35 8.80 -4.49
C TYR A 145 -11.90 7.59 -3.64
N ASN A 146 -11.79 6.43 -4.28
CA ASN A 146 -11.27 5.22 -3.68
C ASN A 146 -9.76 5.12 -3.96
N THR A 147 -8.94 5.33 -2.95
CA THR A 147 -7.48 5.27 -3.06
C THR A 147 -7.00 3.95 -3.66
N GLN A 148 -7.59 2.80 -3.25
CA GLN A 148 -7.23 1.48 -3.78
C GLN A 148 -7.51 1.34 -5.29
N ALA A 149 -8.57 1.99 -5.79
CA ALA A 149 -8.86 2.02 -7.22
C ALA A 149 -7.80 2.82 -7.98
N ILE A 150 -7.46 4.02 -7.52
CA ILE A 150 -6.45 4.87 -8.15
C ILE A 150 -5.07 4.20 -8.11
N GLU A 151 -4.69 3.65 -6.96
CA GLU A 151 -3.44 2.91 -6.75
C GLU A 151 -3.27 1.75 -7.74
N SER A 152 -4.36 1.08 -8.11
CA SER A 152 -4.34 -0.03 -9.07
C SER A 152 -3.85 0.36 -10.46
N TYR A 153 -3.84 1.65 -10.77
CA TYR A 153 -3.39 2.22 -12.04
C TYR A 153 -1.95 2.77 -12.02
N PHE A 154 -1.23 2.69 -10.91
CA PHE A 154 0.11 3.30 -10.79
C PHE A 154 1.12 2.84 -11.84
N PHE A 155 0.97 1.65 -12.40
CA PHE A 155 1.84 1.19 -13.47
C PHE A 155 1.67 1.97 -14.80
N ASN A 156 0.62 2.80 -14.92
CA ASN A 156 0.38 3.70 -16.04
C ASN A 156 1.05 5.08 -15.86
N ILE A 157 1.62 5.38 -14.68
CA ILE A 157 2.32 6.64 -14.44
C ILE A 157 3.43 6.80 -15.49
N PRO A 158 3.43 7.90 -16.27
CA PRO A 158 4.46 8.18 -17.26
C PRO A 158 5.86 8.25 -16.63
N ASP A 159 6.85 7.70 -17.30
CA ASP A 159 8.26 7.67 -16.85
C ASP A 159 8.51 7.08 -15.44
N LEU A 160 7.55 6.40 -14.85
CA LEU A 160 7.76 5.69 -13.59
C LEU A 160 8.77 4.56 -13.78
N SER A 161 9.76 4.45 -12.91
CA SER A 161 10.74 3.36 -12.91
C SER A 161 10.06 2.00 -12.69
N ASP A 162 10.68 0.93 -13.17
CA ASP A 162 10.15 -0.44 -12.95
C ASP A 162 10.02 -0.79 -11.47
N ARG A 163 10.92 -0.25 -10.64
CA ARG A 163 10.87 -0.37 -9.17
C ARG A 163 10.57 0.97 -8.57
N PHE A 164 9.59 1.01 -7.69
CA PHE A 164 9.20 2.24 -6.99
C PHE A 164 8.81 1.95 -5.55
N ILE A 165 8.73 3.01 -4.76
CA ILE A 165 8.27 2.95 -3.36
C ILE A 165 7.01 3.79 -3.26
N TYR A 166 5.90 3.18 -2.84
CA TYR A 166 4.66 3.88 -2.58
C TYR A 166 4.65 4.41 -1.15
N PHE A 167 4.44 5.70 -1.00
CA PHE A 167 4.28 6.42 0.25
C PHE A 167 2.85 6.94 0.38
N ASN A 168 2.23 6.71 1.53
CA ASN A 168 1.11 7.56 1.93
C ASN A 168 1.67 8.92 2.38
N ASP A 169 0.86 9.96 2.27
CA ASP A 169 1.21 11.33 2.67
C ASP A 169 1.54 11.47 4.16
N ASP A 170 1.00 10.58 5.01
CA ASP A 170 1.23 10.49 6.45
C ASP A 170 2.44 9.62 6.87
N PHE A 171 3.28 9.19 5.92
CA PHE A 171 4.49 8.41 6.22
C PHE A 171 5.73 9.30 6.35
N PHE A 172 6.42 9.22 7.48
CA PHE A 172 7.62 9.99 7.77
C PHE A 172 8.82 9.10 8.07
N LEU A 173 9.96 9.43 7.49
CA LEU A 173 11.23 8.79 7.80
C LEU A 173 11.88 9.50 9.00
N ARG A 174 12.43 8.72 9.92
CA ARG A 174 13.09 9.23 11.15
C ARG A 174 14.59 9.01 11.19
N SER A 175 15.12 8.28 10.24
CA SER A 175 16.54 7.93 10.16
C SER A 175 16.92 7.63 8.74
N SER A 176 18.22 7.74 8.45
CA SER A 176 18.76 7.46 7.12
C SER A 176 18.39 6.05 6.66
N MET A 177 17.82 6.00 5.47
CA MET A 177 17.45 4.79 4.74
C MET A 177 18.02 4.85 3.33
N GLY A 178 18.16 3.69 2.74
CA GLY A 178 18.55 3.57 1.35
C GLY A 178 17.67 2.59 0.61
N VAL A 179 17.81 2.50 -0.69
CA VAL A 179 17.06 1.57 -1.54
C VAL A 179 17.16 0.12 -1.04
N ASN A 180 18.27 -0.26 -0.40
CA ASN A 180 18.47 -1.59 0.19
C ASN A 180 17.54 -1.90 1.39
N ASP A 181 16.88 -0.91 1.95
CA ASP A 181 15.86 -1.13 2.99
C ASP A 181 14.53 -1.59 2.41
N PHE A 182 14.32 -1.34 1.11
CA PHE A 182 13.10 -1.65 0.36
C PHE A 182 13.28 -2.80 -0.63
N PHE A 183 14.49 -2.98 -1.16
CA PHE A 183 14.82 -4.04 -2.12
C PHE A 183 16.06 -4.80 -1.68
N THR A 184 16.15 -6.06 -2.03
CA THR A 184 17.38 -6.85 -1.85
C THR A 184 18.37 -6.51 -2.97
N SER A 185 19.63 -6.93 -2.82
CA SER A 185 20.67 -6.71 -3.85
C SER A 185 20.40 -7.40 -5.19
N ASP A 186 19.52 -8.37 -5.21
CA ASP A 186 19.02 -9.10 -6.38
C ASP A 186 17.64 -8.63 -6.85
N GLY A 187 17.12 -7.53 -6.24
CA GLY A 187 15.92 -6.82 -6.69
C GLY A 187 14.60 -7.36 -6.17
N LEU A 188 14.61 -8.26 -5.18
CA LEU A 188 13.38 -8.71 -4.54
C LEU A 188 12.80 -7.60 -3.66
N LEU A 189 11.48 -7.53 -3.58
CA LEU A 189 10.79 -6.62 -2.65
C LEU A 189 11.05 -7.04 -1.20
N ARG A 190 11.34 -6.10 -0.32
CA ARG A 190 11.37 -6.34 1.13
C ARG A 190 10.03 -5.98 1.74
N VAL A 191 9.24 -6.98 2.03
CA VAL A 191 7.91 -6.84 2.64
C VAL A 191 8.01 -7.06 4.14
N ARG A 192 7.75 -6.03 4.93
CA ARG A 192 7.79 -6.12 6.39
C ARG A 192 6.43 -6.53 6.93
N LEU A 193 6.41 -7.62 7.69
CA LEU A 193 5.17 -8.16 8.26
C LEU A 193 4.86 -7.53 9.62
N GLY A 194 3.58 -7.31 9.86
CA GLY A 194 3.04 -6.96 11.17
C GLY A 194 2.93 -8.18 12.10
N ARG A 195 2.48 -7.95 13.34
CA ARG A 195 2.34 -9.00 14.36
C ARG A 195 0.96 -9.64 14.39
N ALA A 196 -0.04 -8.97 13.85
CA ALA A 196 -1.41 -9.45 13.84
C ALA A 196 -1.68 -10.37 12.64
N LEU A 197 -2.62 -11.29 12.81
CA LEU A 197 -3.16 -12.04 11.68
C LEU A 197 -4.08 -11.14 10.87
N SER A 198 -3.94 -11.20 9.55
CA SER A 198 -4.84 -10.51 8.64
C SER A 198 -6.25 -11.08 8.75
N PRO A 199 -7.30 -10.23 8.72
CA PRO A 199 -8.67 -10.66 8.85
C PRO A 199 -9.08 -11.61 7.71
N LYS A 200 -9.97 -12.55 8.04
CA LYS A 200 -10.57 -13.51 7.11
C LYS A 200 -12.08 -13.54 7.26
N GLY A 201 -12.75 -14.10 6.29
CA GLY A 201 -14.22 -14.20 6.24
C GLY A 201 -14.80 -13.22 5.25
N GLU A 202 -16.10 -13.09 5.21
CA GLU A 202 -16.78 -12.14 4.33
C GLU A 202 -16.64 -10.70 4.87
N PRO A 203 -16.48 -9.71 3.99
CA PRO A 203 -16.46 -8.30 4.38
C PRO A 203 -17.81 -7.83 4.92
N SER A 204 -17.79 -6.77 5.74
CA SER A 204 -18.99 -6.08 6.23
C SER A 204 -18.91 -4.60 5.90
N SER A 205 -20.05 -3.98 5.57
CA SER A 205 -20.15 -2.54 5.38
C SER A 205 -19.96 -1.74 6.67
N GLU A 206 -20.08 -2.40 7.83
CA GLU A 206 -19.87 -1.77 9.15
C GLU A 206 -18.41 -1.67 9.55
N GLU A 207 -17.50 -2.41 8.85
CA GLU A 207 -16.06 -2.34 9.11
C GLU A 207 -15.38 -1.25 8.24
N GLU A 208 -14.18 -0.84 8.66
CA GLU A 208 -13.34 0.03 7.84
C GLU A 208 -13.00 -0.64 6.50
N GLY A 209 -12.97 0.15 5.41
CA GLY A 209 -12.72 -0.36 4.07
C GLY A 209 -11.44 -1.17 3.93
N ASP A 210 -10.38 -0.81 4.65
CA ASP A 210 -9.10 -1.54 4.61
C ASP A 210 -9.27 -3.00 5.07
N TYR A 211 -10.10 -3.27 6.08
CA TYR A 211 -10.38 -4.65 6.53
C TYR A 211 -11.13 -5.44 5.47
N ALA A 212 -12.12 -4.84 4.80
CA ALA A 212 -12.81 -5.46 3.69
C ALA A 212 -11.83 -5.83 2.57
N GLY A 213 -10.95 -4.91 2.18
CA GLY A 213 -9.91 -5.13 1.20
C GLY A 213 -8.94 -6.26 1.56
N HIS A 214 -8.55 -6.37 2.83
CA HIS A 214 -7.71 -7.47 3.32
C HIS A 214 -8.43 -8.83 3.27
N ARG A 215 -9.74 -8.89 3.60
CA ARG A 215 -10.52 -10.13 3.53
C ARG A 215 -10.64 -10.62 2.10
N ASN A 216 -10.96 -9.72 1.16
CA ASN A 216 -11.05 -10.04 -0.26
C ASN A 216 -9.71 -10.52 -0.81
N ALA A 217 -8.62 -9.81 -0.54
CA ALA A 217 -7.28 -10.22 -0.96
C ALA A 217 -6.88 -11.57 -0.36
N ASN A 218 -7.17 -11.84 0.92
CA ASN A 218 -6.94 -13.16 1.52
C ASN A 218 -7.72 -14.27 0.81
N LYS A 219 -8.99 -14.02 0.46
CA LYS A 219 -9.85 -14.97 -0.25
C LYS A 219 -9.25 -15.32 -1.62
N LEU A 220 -8.84 -14.32 -2.40
CA LEU A 220 -8.19 -14.51 -3.71
C LEU A 220 -6.87 -15.27 -3.60
N LEU A 221 -6.03 -14.94 -2.62
CA LEU A 221 -4.77 -15.63 -2.38
C LEU A 221 -4.97 -17.08 -1.92
N ASP A 222 -6.00 -17.36 -1.11
CA ASP A 222 -6.37 -18.71 -0.69
C ASP A 222 -6.86 -19.55 -1.89
N GLN A 223 -7.61 -18.96 -2.80
CA GLN A 223 -8.11 -19.62 -4.01
C GLN A 223 -6.99 -19.92 -5.02
N ARG A 224 -6.11 -18.94 -5.25
CA ARG A 224 -5.10 -19.03 -6.33
C ARG A 224 -3.85 -19.80 -5.93
N PHE A 225 -3.43 -19.71 -4.68
CA PHE A 225 -2.15 -20.27 -4.22
C PHE A 225 -2.36 -21.34 -3.16
N MET A 226 -2.56 -20.94 -1.91
CA MET A 226 -2.70 -21.89 -0.81
C MET A 226 -3.50 -21.27 0.35
N LYS A 227 -4.47 -22.01 0.85
CA LYS A 227 -5.25 -21.62 2.03
C LYS A 227 -4.38 -21.67 3.28
N ARG A 228 -4.07 -20.51 3.85
CA ARG A 228 -3.29 -20.38 5.08
C ARG A 228 -3.57 -19.08 5.83
N ALA A 229 -3.19 -19.05 7.11
CA ALA A 229 -3.13 -17.79 7.85
C ALA A 229 -1.97 -16.93 7.32
N ARG A 230 -2.19 -15.61 7.26
CA ARG A 230 -1.18 -14.62 6.86
C ARG A 230 -1.12 -13.53 7.92
N LEU A 231 0.08 -13.04 8.19
CA LEU A 231 0.24 -11.84 9.02
C LEU A 231 -0.18 -10.60 8.23
N THR A 232 -0.57 -9.54 8.92
CA THR A 232 -0.71 -8.23 8.30
C THR A 232 0.63 -7.79 7.72
N VAL A 233 0.61 -6.95 6.70
CA VAL A 233 1.80 -6.20 6.27
C VAL A 233 1.85 -4.92 7.08
N MET A 234 3.03 -4.49 7.51
CA MET A 234 3.17 -3.24 8.29
C MET A 234 2.76 -2.05 7.42
N HIS A 235 1.99 -1.14 8.01
CA HIS A 235 1.59 0.11 7.38
C HIS A 235 2.78 1.08 7.38
N ARG A 236 3.52 1.08 6.27
CA ARG A 236 4.75 1.85 6.03
C ARG A 236 4.99 1.94 4.52
N PRO A 237 5.95 2.73 4.02
CA PRO A 237 6.22 2.78 2.59
C PRO A 237 6.42 1.39 1.99
N TYR A 238 5.74 1.13 0.89
CA TYR A 238 5.67 -0.17 0.22
C TYR A 238 6.60 -0.22 -0.98
N ALA A 239 7.51 -1.20 -1.00
CA ALA A 239 8.29 -1.50 -2.21
C ALA A 239 7.42 -2.18 -3.26
N HIS A 240 7.52 -1.71 -4.50
CA HIS A 240 6.75 -2.24 -5.63
C HIS A 240 7.57 -2.42 -6.90
N ASN A 241 6.97 -3.16 -7.82
CA ASN A 241 7.46 -3.33 -9.18
C ASN A 241 6.27 -3.28 -10.14
N LYS A 242 6.40 -2.55 -11.25
CA LYS A 242 5.33 -2.36 -12.26
C LYS A 242 4.83 -3.69 -12.81
N GLU A 243 5.73 -4.62 -13.10
CA GLU A 243 5.35 -5.92 -13.68
C GLU A 243 4.56 -6.78 -12.68
N LEU A 244 4.82 -6.64 -11.39
CA LEU A 244 4.03 -7.34 -10.36
C LEU A 244 2.59 -6.82 -10.28
N LEU A 245 2.38 -5.51 -10.43
CA LEU A 245 1.04 -4.92 -10.51
C LEU A 245 0.30 -5.45 -11.74
N LYS A 246 0.93 -5.39 -12.91
CA LYS A 246 0.36 -5.93 -14.16
C LYS A 246 0.09 -7.44 -14.06
N SER A 247 0.99 -8.19 -13.43
CA SER A 247 0.81 -9.62 -13.21
C SER A 247 -0.36 -9.92 -12.28
N ALA A 248 -0.53 -9.16 -11.21
CA ALA A 248 -1.65 -9.33 -10.30
C ALA A 248 -3.00 -9.03 -10.99
N GLU A 249 -3.07 -7.99 -11.81
CA GLU A 249 -4.24 -7.68 -12.63
C GLU A 249 -4.57 -8.82 -13.60
N ARG A 250 -3.58 -9.38 -14.29
CA ARG A 250 -3.79 -10.54 -15.18
C ARG A 250 -4.26 -11.80 -14.44
N ILE A 251 -3.87 -11.97 -13.19
CA ILE A 251 -4.27 -13.13 -12.36
C ILE A 251 -5.68 -12.94 -11.77
N PHE A 252 -6.06 -11.70 -11.45
CA PHE A 252 -7.31 -11.36 -10.77
C PHE A 252 -8.09 -10.25 -11.49
N PRO A 253 -8.36 -10.37 -12.81
CA PRO A 253 -8.89 -9.28 -13.61
C PRO A 253 -10.25 -8.78 -13.11
N GLU A 254 -11.17 -9.68 -12.73
CA GLU A 254 -12.50 -9.30 -12.25
C GLU A 254 -12.42 -8.53 -10.93
N ALA A 255 -11.53 -8.91 -10.03
CA ALA A 255 -11.38 -8.24 -8.74
C ALA A 255 -10.73 -6.86 -8.87
N PHE A 256 -9.81 -6.68 -9.83
CA PHE A 256 -9.26 -5.36 -10.17
C PHE A 256 -10.34 -4.47 -10.79
N GLU A 257 -11.14 -5.00 -11.72
CA GLU A 257 -12.25 -4.27 -12.33
C GLU A 257 -13.30 -3.85 -11.30
N GLU A 258 -13.66 -4.75 -10.38
CA GLU A 258 -14.60 -4.45 -9.30
C GLU A 258 -14.08 -3.38 -8.32
N THR A 259 -12.77 -3.39 -8.03
CA THR A 259 -12.13 -2.35 -7.22
C THR A 259 -12.12 -1.01 -7.95
N ARG A 260 -11.77 -0.99 -9.23
CA ARG A 260 -11.65 0.21 -10.07
C ARG A 260 -12.99 0.89 -10.36
N SER A 261 -14.02 0.10 -10.62
CA SER A 261 -15.38 0.60 -10.86
C SER A 261 -16.04 1.15 -9.60
N SER A 262 -15.50 0.87 -8.41
CA SER A 262 -15.99 1.40 -7.15
C SER A 262 -15.36 2.77 -6.87
N ARG A 263 -16.10 3.85 -7.14
CA ARG A 263 -15.63 5.23 -6.96
C ARG A 263 -15.39 5.63 -5.50
N PHE A 264 -15.93 4.84 -4.57
CA PHE A 264 -15.79 4.99 -3.12
C PHE A 264 -15.37 3.66 -2.51
N ARG A 265 -14.84 3.69 -1.28
CA ARG A 265 -14.47 2.47 -0.56
C ARG A 265 -15.71 1.61 -0.31
N SER A 266 -15.61 0.36 -0.69
CA SER A 266 -16.71 -0.60 -0.61
C SER A 266 -16.25 -1.94 -0.05
N THR A 267 -17.21 -2.78 0.30
CA THR A 267 -16.95 -4.16 0.75
C THR A 267 -16.30 -5.05 -0.31
N LYS A 268 -16.25 -4.59 -1.57
CA LYS A 268 -15.72 -5.36 -2.70
C LYS A 268 -14.29 -4.99 -3.10
N MET A 269 -13.74 -3.90 -2.57
CA MET A 269 -12.40 -3.45 -2.91
C MET A 269 -11.29 -4.41 -2.48
N LEU A 270 -10.10 -4.23 -3.03
CA LEU A 270 -8.89 -4.98 -2.68
C LEU A 270 -7.88 -4.11 -1.94
N ALA A 271 -7.25 -4.66 -0.91
CA ALA A 271 -6.02 -4.11 -0.35
C ALA A 271 -4.83 -4.49 -1.24
N ILE A 272 -4.63 -3.73 -2.32
CA ILE A 272 -3.68 -4.07 -3.40
C ILE A 272 -2.24 -3.95 -2.90
N HIS A 273 -1.80 -2.74 -2.55
CA HIS A 273 -0.41 -2.45 -2.18
C HIS A 273 -0.08 -2.94 -0.78
N SER A 274 -1.03 -2.81 0.14
CA SER A 274 -0.83 -3.18 1.54
C SER A 274 -0.91 -4.68 1.81
N PHE A 275 -1.45 -5.50 0.88
CA PHE A 275 -1.62 -6.92 1.16
C PHE A 275 -1.53 -7.84 -0.06
N LEU A 276 -2.30 -7.61 -1.14
CA LEU A 276 -2.37 -8.53 -2.27
C LEU A 276 -1.01 -8.70 -2.95
N ILE A 277 -0.39 -7.60 -3.38
CA ILE A 277 0.91 -7.61 -4.08
C ILE A 277 2.03 -8.19 -3.21
N PRO A 278 2.22 -7.77 -1.95
CA PRO A 278 3.22 -8.37 -1.06
C PRO A 278 3.18 -9.90 -1.01
N TYR A 279 1.99 -10.45 -0.84
CA TYR A 279 1.85 -11.91 -0.75
C TYR A 279 1.90 -12.61 -2.10
N ALA A 280 1.31 -12.06 -3.16
CA ALA A 280 1.43 -12.60 -4.51
C ALA A 280 2.89 -12.65 -4.96
N ALA A 281 3.65 -11.58 -4.71
CA ALA A 281 5.09 -11.51 -4.99
C ALA A 281 5.88 -12.57 -4.21
N SER A 282 5.55 -12.82 -2.95
CA SER A 282 6.21 -13.85 -2.15
C SER A 282 5.97 -15.26 -2.69
N TYR A 283 4.77 -15.55 -3.19
CA TYR A 283 4.47 -16.83 -3.83
C TYR A 283 5.20 -17.02 -5.16
N GLN A 284 5.44 -15.93 -5.87
CA GLN A 284 6.24 -15.90 -7.11
C GLN A 284 7.76 -15.86 -6.84
N LYS A 285 8.18 -15.86 -5.56
CA LYS A 285 9.59 -15.79 -5.12
C LYS A 285 10.30 -14.48 -5.54
N VAL A 286 9.55 -13.40 -5.70
CA VAL A 286 10.07 -12.07 -6.03
C VAL A 286 9.93 -11.08 -4.88
N ALA A 287 9.55 -11.56 -3.70
CA ALA A 287 9.56 -10.79 -2.45
C ALA A 287 10.16 -11.61 -1.30
N ASP A 288 10.88 -10.90 -0.43
CA ASP A 288 11.40 -11.37 0.85
C ASP A 288 10.46 -10.87 1.97
N LEU A 289 9.76 -11.80 2.63
CA LEU A 289 8.88 -11.48 3.75
C LEU A 289 9.74 -11.34 5.00
N VAL A 290 9.91 -10.10 5.45
CA VAL A 290 10.69 -9.78 6.65
C VAL A 290 9.77 -9.87 7.87
N PRO A 291 10.05 -10.79 8.82
CA PRO A 291 9.22 -10.95 10.01
C PRO A 291 9.30 -9.72 10.93
N PRO A 292 8.29 -9.52 11.81
CA PRO A 292 8.29 -8.42 12.76
C PRO A 292 9.43 -8.59 13.77
N ARG A 293 10.24 -7.56 13.98
CA ARG A 293 11.30 -7.53 14.99
C ARG A 293 10.77 -7.05 16.33
N LEU A 294 11.30 -7.62 17.43
CA LEU A 294 10.92 -7.23 18.79
C LEU A 294 11.26 -5.78 19.13
N LEU A 295 12.30 -5.22 18.51
CA LEU A 295 12.87 -3.88 18.78
C LEU A 295 12.94 -3.01 17.50
N GLU A 296 12.04 -3.21 16.55
CA GLU A 296 12.04 -2.36 15.36
C GLU A 296 11.64 -0.93 15.75
N LYS A 297 12.53 0.05 15.46
CA LYS A 297 12.18 1.46 15.58
C LYS A 297 11.13 1.75 14.51
N ASP A 298 9.90 1.94 14.94
CA ASP A 298 8.81 2.24 14.03
C ASP A 298 9.07 3.55 13.28
N MET A 299 8.79 3.55 11.98
CA MET A 299 8.65 4.80 11.26
C MET A 299 7.43 5.51 11.83
N PHE A 300 7.58 6.79 12.12
CA PHE A 300 6.57 7.57 12.80
C PHE A 300 5.35 7.73 11.88
N ARG A 301 4.19 7.33 12.35
CA ARG A 301 2.90 7.68 11.80
C ARG A 301 2.35 8.85 12.62
N TRP A 302 2.03 9.96 11.98
CA TRP A 302 1.33 11.05 12.65
C TRP A 302 -0.16 10.71 12.73
N GLY A 303 -0.67 10.67 13.94
CA GLY A 303 -2.06 10.83 14.33
C GLY A 303 -3.15 10.14 13.53
N SER A 304 -3.49 8.91 13.91
CA SER A 304 -4.87 8.58 14.15
C SER A 304 -4.92 7.96 15.55
N SER A 305 -5.32 8.75 16.52
CA SER A 305 -5.94 8.22 17.71
C SER A 305 -7.17 7.44 17.24
N SER A 306 -7.11 6.14 17.41
CA SER A 306 -8.23 5.21 17.37
C SER A 306 -9.43 5.73 18.11
#